data_8806f8d703e884a171236dc79c394515
#
_entry.id   8806f8d703e884a171236dc79c394515
#
_cell.length_a   1.000
_cell.length_b   1.000
_cell.length_c   1.000
_cell.angle_alpha   90.00
_cell.angle_beta   90.00
_cell.angle_gamma   90.00
#
_symmetry.space_group_name_H-M   'P 1'
#
loop_
_entity.id
_entity.type
_entity.pdbx_description
1 polymer ?
#
loop_
_entity_poly.entity_id
_entity_poly.type
_entity_poly.pdbx_seq_one_letter_code
_entity_poly.pdbx_strand_id
1 'polypeptide(L)'
;NDVLEHVAKALSDSNVDAIYGDIHYVNDDDLTHCVRYYSSRAFSRGLMRLGFMPAHPSFYCRRTIYEKYGLFDTSLRVAADFENLLRLIFVNRIRTKYIPEDFVTMRTGGASSSGMVSHKRILKEHMVAYKQNGVYSNLFLEGLRYLYKIGEILVSKLSYH
;
A
#
# COMPACT_ATOMS: atom_id res chain seq x y z
N ASN A 1 -6.32 19.49 -10.65
CA ASN A 1 -5.74 18.21 -10.14
C ASN A 1 -4.28 18.12 -10.52
N ASP A 2 -3.42 18.67 -9.69
CA ASP A 2 -1.99 18.84 -9.97
C ASP A 2 -1.15 17.59 -9.61
N VAL A 3 -1.82 16.48 -9.19
CA VAL A 3 -1.16 15.24 -8.75
C VAL A 3 -0.23 14.70 -9.83
N LEU A 4 -0.68 14.65 -11.09
CA LEU A 4 0.16 14.12 -12.18
C LEU A 4 1.36 15.03 -12.48
N GLU A 5 1.24 16.34 -12.29
CA GLU A 5 2.37 17.27 -12.41
C GLU A 5 3.39 17.05 -11.30
N HIS A 6 2.92 16.89 -10.06
CA HIS A 6 3.78 16.55 -8.90
C HIS A 6 4.47 15.20 -9.09
N VAL A 7 3.74 14.20 -9.60
CA VAL A 7 4.30 12.90 -9.98
C VAL A 7 5.39 13.05 -11.04
N ALA A 8 5.11 13.76 -12.14
CA ALA A 8 6.06 13.97 -13.22
C ALA A 8 7.31 14.72 -12.73
N LYS A 9 7.13 15.78 -11.93
CA LYS A 9 8.22 16.53 -11.32
C LYS A 9 9.07 15.67 -10.40
N ALA A 10 8.46 14.85 -9.54
CA ALA A 10 9.20 13.99 -8.63
C ALA A 10 9.96 12.88 -9.37
N LEU A 11 9.39 12.33 -10.43
CA LEU A 11 10.02 11.34 -11.29
C LEU A 11 10.98 11.95 -12.32
N SER A 12 11.13 13.27 -12.43
CA SER A 12 12.21 13.88 -13.24
C SER A 12 13.60 13.66 -12.61
N ASP A 13 13.66 13.44 -11.29
CA ASP A 13 14.88 13.03 -10.60
C ASP A 13 15.22 11.57 -10.98
N SER A 14 16.34 11.39 -11.70
CA SER A 14 16.83 10.07 -12.11
C SER A 14 17.17 9.13 -10.95
N ASN A 15 17.31 9.66 -9.73
CA ASN A 15 17.54 8.88 -8.51
C ASN A 15 16.25 8.34 -7.88
N VAL A 16 15.08 8.64 -8.44
CA VAL A 16 13.79 8.16 -7.96
C VAL A 16 13.20 7.20 -8.98
N ASP A 17 12.90 5.97 -8.57
CA ASP A 17 12.31 4.93 -9.40
C ASP A 17 10.78 4.90 -9.27
N ALA A 18 10.28 5.19 -8.08
CA ALA A 18 8.85 5.28 -7.81
C ALA A 18 8.54 6.28 -6.69
N ILE A 19 7.32 6.78 -6.69
CA ILE A 19 6.79 7.65 -5.65
C ILE A 19 5.48 7.10 -5.12
N TYR A 20 5.12 7.51 -3.92
CA TYR A 20 3.82 7.23 -3.32
C TYR A 20 3.41 8.37 -2.39
N GLY A 21 2.11 8.54 -2.23
CA GLY A 21 1.51 9.54 -1.36
C GLY A 21 0.49 8.91 -0.41
N ASP A 22 -0.40 9.75 0.08
CA ASP A 22 -1.51 9.37 0.94
C ASP A 22 -2.79 9.15 0.14
N ILE A 23 -3.79 8.55 0.75
CA ILE A 23 -5.13 8.40 0.19
C ILE A 23 -6.18 8.67 1.27
N HIS A 24 -7.36 9.12 0.87
CA HIS A 24 -8.50 9.17 1.76
C HIS A 24 -9.69 8.41 1.21
N TYR A 25 -10.58 8.00 2.11
CA TYR A 25 -11.80 7.27 1.80
C TYR A 25 -13.00 8.16 2.07
N VAL A 26 -13.98 8.10 1.17
CA VAL A 26 -15.25 8.79 1.25
C VAL A 26 -16.40 7.79 1.15
N ASN A 27 -17.58 8.14 1.66
CA ASN A 27 -18.78 7.34 1.45
C ASN A 27 -19.37 7.61 0.05
N ASP A 28 -20.14 6.64 -0.46
CA ASP A 28 -20.85 6.81 -1.72
C ASP A 28 -21.89 7.93 -1.68
N ASP A 29 -22.51 8.14 -0.51
CA ASP A 29 -23.58 9.12 -0.30
C ASP A 29 -23.04 10.56 -0.14
N ASP A 30 -21.78 10.71 0.30
CA ASP A 30 -21.14 12.01 0.48
C ASP A 30 -19.65 11.95 0.13
N LEU A 31 -19.34 12.38 -1.08
CA LEU A 31 -17.96 12.40 -1.61
C LEU A 31 -17.09 13.52 -1.02
N THR A 32 -17.66 14.42 -0.25
CA THR A 32 -16.94 15.53 0.38
C THR A 32 -16.48 15.19 1.79
N HIS A 33 -17.10 14.18 2.42
CA HIS A 33 -16.79 13.78 3.78
C HIS A 33 -15.74 12.66 3.82
N CYS A 34 -14.56 12.97 4.34
CA CYS A 34 -13.52 11.99 4.57
C CYS A 34 -13.85 11.12 5.79
N VAL A 35 -14.14 9.83 5.55
CA VAL A 35 -14.41 8.85 6.62
C VAL A 35 -13.17 8.16 7.14
N ARG A 36 -12.10 8.15 6.36
CA ARG A 36 -10.83 7.55 6.74
C ARG A 36 -9.68 8.14 5.91
N TYR A 37 -8.62 8.50 6.59
CA TYR A 37 -7.35 8.89 5.97
C TYR A 37 -6.31 7.77 6.15
N TYR A 38 -5.61 7.43 5.09
CA TYR A 38 -4.51 6.46 5.12
C TYR A 38 -3.22 7.17 4.73
N SER A 39 -2.38 7.44 5.74
CA SER A 39 -1.07 8.02 5.51
C SER A 39 -0.01 6.94 5.30
N SER A 40 0.78 7.09 4.25
CA SER A 40 1.95 6.26 3.98
C SER A 40 3.23 6.79 4.64
N ARG A 41 3.12 7.87 5.45
CA ARG A 41 4.26 8.56 6.08
C ARG A 41 5.13 7.65 6.95
N ALA A 42 4.49 6.78 7.72
CA ALA A 42 5.18 5.86 8.62
C ALA A 42 5.73 4.61 7.92
N PHE A 43 5.49 4.46 6.61
CA PHE A 43 5.96 3.30 5.88
C PHE A 43 7.49 3.26 5.83
N SER A 44 8.02 2.09 6.11
CA SER A 44 9.41 1.74 5.83
C SER A 44 9.49 0.36 5.20
N ARG A 45 10.52 0.12 4.40
CA ARG A 45 10.71 -1.15 3.70
C ARG A 45 10.66 -2.37 4.64
N GLY A 46 11.23 -2.28 5.83
CA GLY A 46 11.26 -3.37 6.81
C GLY A 46 9.86 -3.81 7.25
N LEU A 47 8.90 -2.88 7.30
CA LEU A 47 7.53 -3.15 7.70
C LEU A 47 6.77 -4.05 6.69
N MET A 48 7.28 -4.22 5.48
CA MET A 48 6.67 -5.13 4.50
C MET A 48 6.67 -6.59 4.99
N ARG A 49 7.63 -7.00 5.81
CA ARG A 49 7.64 -8.32 6.45
C ARG A 49 6.50 -8.54 7.46
N LEU A 50 5.86 -7.45 7.86
CA LEU A 50 4.68 -7.44 8.74
C LEU A 50 3.38 -7.24 7.94
N GLY A 51 3.44 -7.27 6.60
CA GLY A 51 2.29 -7.06 5.73
C GLY A 51 1.91 -5.60 5.48
N PHE A 52 2.74 -4.64 5.88
CA PHE A 52 2.51 -3.24 5.54
C PHE A 52 3.03 -2.93 4.13
N MET A 53 2.34 -2.04 3.46
CA MET A 53 2.77 -1.47 2.18
C MET A 53 2.30 -0.02 2.09
N PRO A 54 2.92 0.82 1.24
CA PRO A 54 2.34 2.14 0.94
C PRO A 54 0.98 1.97 0.28
N ALA A 55 0.18 3.03 0.31
CA ALA A 55 -1.12 3.03 -0.34
C ALA A 55 -0.96 2.75 -1.85
N HIS A 56 -1.25 1.54 -2.30
CA HIS A 56 -1.03 1.12 -3.69
C HIS A 56 -1.69 2.04 -4.73
N PRO A 57 -2.92 2.58 -4.53
CA PRO A 57 -3.53 3.49 -5.49
C PRO A 57 -2.75 4.80 -5.69
N SER A 58 -1.91 5.18 -4.71
CA SER A 58 -1.03 6.36 -4.80
C SER A 58 0.39 6.04 -5.27
N PHE A 59 0.66 4.80 -5.66
CA PHE A 59 1.99 4.35 -6.07
C PHE A 59 2.21 4.54 -7.57
N TYR A 60 3.12 5.42 -7.94
CA TYR A 60 3.51 5.69 -9.33
C TYR A 60 4.95 5.25 -9.53
N CYS A 61 5.18 4.39 -10.51
CA CYS A 61 6.48 3.79 -10.79
C CYS A 61 6.88 4.00 -12.24
N ARG A 62 8.17 4.15 -12.49
CA ARG A 62 8.69 4.19 -13.86
C ARG A 62 8.35 2.91 -14.60
N ARG A 63 7.92 3.03 -15.83
CA ARG A 63 7.65 1.89 -16.72
C ARG A 63 8.84 0.93 -16.84
N THR A 64 10.05 1.47 -16.93
CA THR A 64 11.28 0.69 -17.00
C THR A 64 11.52 -0.23 -15.81
N ILE A 65 10.98 0.09 -14.64
CA ILE A 65 11.04 -0.76 -13.44
C ILE A 65 10.16 -2.00 -13.63
N TYR A 66 8.94 -1.84 -14.14
CA TYR A 66 8.06 -2.96 -14.48
C TYR A 66 8.63 -3.83 -15.60
N GLU A 67 9.23 -3.22 -16.62
CA GLU A 67 9.90 -3.93 -17.72
C GLU A 67 11.07 -4.77 -17.18
N LYS A 68 11.80 -4.26 -16.20
CA LYS A 68 12.97 -4.93 -15.62
C LYS A 68 12.59 -6.02 -14.60
N TYR A 69 11.61 -5.76 -13.74
CA TYR A 69 11.33 -6.61 -12.58
C TYR A 69 9.99 -7.36 -12.69
N GLY A 70 9.25 -7.17 -13.78
CA GLY A 70 8.00 -7.87 -14.09
C GLY A 70 6.75 -7.13 -13.62
N LEU A 71 5.64 -7.51 -14.24
CA LEU A 71 4.30 -6.98 -13.99
C LEU A 71 3.65 -7.67 -12.78
N PHE A 72 2.37 -7.40 -12.56
CA PHE A 72 1.57 -8.02 -11.50
C PHE A 72 1.41 -9.54 -11.70
N ASP A 73 1.48 -10.29 -10.61
CA ASP A 73 1.14 -11.72 -10.61
C ASP A 73 -0.38 -11.90 -10.62
N THR A 74 -0.93 -12.22 -11.79
CA THR A 74 -2.37 -12.40 -11.99
C THR A 74 -2.93 -13.67 -11.36
N SER A 75 -2.10 -14.55 -10.83
CA SER A 75 -2.54 -15.74 -10.08
C SER A 75 -3.05 -15.38 -8.68
N LEU A 76 -2.62 -14.22 -8.14
CA LEU A 76 -3.09 -13.67 -6.88
C LEU A 76 -4.32 -12.78 -7.12
N ARG A 77 -5.41 -13.06 -6.41
CA ARG A 77 -6.69 -12.38 -6.63
C ARG A 77 -6.87 -11.10 -5.79
N VAL A 78 -6.27 -11.06 -4.61
CA VAL A 78 -6.43 -9.96 -3.64
C VAL A 78 -5.12 -9.36 -3.14
N ALA A 79 -3.99 -10.02 -3.34
CA ALA A 79 -2.68 -9.56 -2.89
C ALA A 79 -1.65 -9.38 -4.03
N ALA A 80 -2.11 -9.25 -5.27
CA ALA A 80 -1.24 -8.99 -6.41
C ALA A 80 -0.50 -7.65 -6.28
N ASP A 81 -1.16 -6.64 -5.71
CA ASP A 81 -0.58 -5.34 -5.37
C ASP A 81 0.51 -5.47 -4.29
N PHE A 82 0.22 -6.22 -3.22
CA PHE A 82 1.20 -6.48 -2.17
C PHE A 82 2.43 -7.23 -2.70
N GLU A 83 2.23 -8.30 -3.48
CA GLU A 83 3.32 -9.06 -4.10
C GLU A 83 4.19 -8.16 -4.97
N ASN A 84 3.57 -7.36 -5.82
CA ASN A 84 4.27 -6.45 -6.72
C ASN A 84 5.14 -5.45 -5.93
N LEU A 85 4.57 -4.78 -4.93
CA LEU A 85 5.31 -3.83 -4.10
C LEU A 85 6.40 -4.53 -3.27
N LEU A 86 6.15 -5.74 -2.75
CA LEU A 86 7.15 -6.55 -2.03
C LEU A 86 8.35 -6.84 -2.93
N ARG A 87 8.11 -7.29 -4.14
CA ARG A 87 9.14 -7.60 -5.14
C ARG A 87 9.91 -6.36 -5.54
N LEU A 88 9.24 -5.26 -5.82
CA LEU A 88 9.90 -4.02 -6.24
C LEU A 88 10.66 -3.35 -5.08
N ILE A 89 10.00 -3.11 -3.95
CA ILE A 89 10.55 -2.28 -2.87
C ILE A 89 11.44 -3.11 -1.93
N PHE A 90 10.98 -4.28 -1.49
CA PHE A 90 11.71 -5.06 -0.49
C PHE A 90 12.85 -5.85 -1.13
N VAL A 91 12.56 -6.61 -2.18
CA VAL A 91 13.53 -7.51 -2.82
C VAL A 91 14.50 -6.74 -3.70
N ASN A 92 13.97 -6.00 -4.67
CA ASN A 92 14.79 -5.29 -5.66
C ASN A 92 15.25 -3.90 -5.21
N ARG A 93 14.80 -3.44 -4.05
CA ARG A 93 15.27 -2.20 -3.41
C ARG A 93 15.21 -0.99 -4.33
N ILE A 94 14.15 -0.87 -5.13
CA ILE A 94 13.95 0.32 -5.96
C ILE A 94 13.93 1.57 -5.08
N ARG A 95 14.36 2.69 -5.63
CA ARG A 95 14.45 3.97 -4.90
C ARG A 95 13.09 4.63 -4.90
N THR A 96 12.43 4.58 -3.75
CA THR A 96 11.11 5.16 -3.57
C THR A 96 11.18 6.48 -2.81
N LYS A 97 10.27 7.42 -3.13
CA LYS A 97 10.12 8.70 -2.44
C LYS A 97 8.68 8.88 -2.00
N TYR A 98 8.49 9.15 -0.72
CA TYR A 98 7.18 9.55 -0.18
C TYR A 98 6.94 11.04 -0.44
N ILE A 99 5.77 11.38 -0.90
CA ILE A 99 5.28 12.75 -1.06
C ILE A 99 4.10 12.91 -0.09
N PRO A 100 4.18 13.86 0.86
CA PRO A 100 3.15 14.06 1.89
C PRO A 100 1.92 14.79 1.31
N GLU A 101 1.31 14.20 0.31
CA GLU A 101 0.14 14.71 -0.39
C GLU A 101 -0.90 13.61 -0.57
N ASP A 102 -2.16 14.01 -0.58
CA ASP A 102 -3.29 13.16 -0.84
C ASP A 102 -3.47 12.99 -2.36
N PHE A 103 -3.09 11.82 -2.86
CA PHE A 103 -3.09 11.53 -4.29
C PHE A 103 -4.42 10.99 -4.79
N VAL A 104 -5.16 10.28 -3.96
CA VAL A 104 -6.33 9.52 -4.41
C VAL A 104 -7.46 9.56 -3.40
N THR A 105 -8.64 9.94 -3.88
CA THR A 105 -9.90 9.73 -3.18
C THR A 105 -10.48 8.37 -3.55
N MET A 106 -10.69 7.52 -2.56
CA MET A 106 -11.30 6.20 -2.74
C MET A 106 -12.68 6.12 -2.10
N ARG A 107 -13.61 5.42 -2.74
CA ARG A 107 -14.89 5.08 -2.12
C ARG A 107 -14.73 3.89 -1.18
N THR A 108 -15.52 3.87 -0.12
CA THR A 108 -15.62 2.69 0.77
C THR A 108 -16.33 1.54 0.04
N GLY A 109 -16.09 0.28 0.46
CA GLY A 109 -16.80 -0.89 -0.09
C GLY A 109 -16.06 -1.70 -1.16
N GLY A 110 -14.77 -1.50 -1.35
CA GLY A 110 -13.95 -2.29 -2.27
C GLY A 110 -13.81 -3.78 -1.92
N ALA A 111 -13.38 -4.61 -2.86
CA ALA A 111 -13.25 -6.07 -2.75
C ALA A 111 -12.40 -6.56 -1.56
N SER A 112 -11.46 -5.75 -1.07
CA SER A 112 -10.62 -6.05 0.09
C SER A 112 -11.27 -5.76 1.45
N SER A 113 -12.43 -5.08 1.46
CA SER A 113 -13.12 -4.65 2.69
C SER A 113 -14.22 -5.62 3.15
N SER A 114 -14.58 -6.63 2.37
CA SER A 114 -15.74 -7.50 2.60
C SER A 114 -15.42 -8.74 3.48
N GLY A 115 -15.34 -8.55 4.80
CA GLY A 115 -15.53 -9.62 5.77
C GLY A 115 -14.35 -10.57 6.04
N MET A 116 -14.53 -11.51 6.98
CA MET A 116 -13.52 -12.48 7.44
C MET A 116 -12.94 -13.39 6.34
N VAL A 117 -13.73 -13.71 5.31
CA VAL A 117 -13.28 -14.55 4.18
C VAL A 117 -12.20 -13.84 3.38
N SER A 118 -12.36 -12.53 3.21
CA SER A 118 -11.36 -11.68 2.53
C SER A 118 -10.05 -11.63 3.33
N HIS A 119 -10.10 -11.46 4.65
CA HIS A 119 -8.90 -11.42 5.50
C HIS A 119 -8.11 -12.73 5.48
N LYS A 120 -8.78 -13.89 5.53
CA LYS A 120 -8.10 -15.19 5.41
C LYS A 120 -7.42 -15.36 4.05
N ARG A 121 -8.06 -14.90 2.98
CA ARG A 121 -7.49 -14.96 1.63
C ARG A 121 -6.27 -14.03 1.52
N ILE A 122 -6.38 -12.80 2.01
CA ILE A 122 -5.25 -11.85 2.05
C ILE A 122 -4.06 -12.48 2.76
N LEU A 123 -4.24 -13.02 3.97
CA LEU A 123 -3.16 -13.68 4.71
C LEU A 123 -2.54 -14.84 3.94
N LYS A 124 -3.37 -15.70 3.32
CA LYS A 124 -2.87 -16.81 2.51
C LYS A 124 -2.05 -16.34 1.31
N GLU A 125 -2.56 -15.35 0.57
CA GLU A 125 -1.86 -14.83 -0.61
C GLU A 125 -0.60 -14.03 -0.23
N HIS A 126 -0.57 -13.34 0.93
CA HIS A 126 0.66 -12.74 1.46
C HIS A 126 1.72 -13.81 1.74
N MET A 127 1.35 -14.95 2.34
CA MET A 127 2.31 -16.05 2.56
C MET A 127 2.85 -16.62 1.23
N VAL A 128 2.01 -16.70 0.20
CA VAL A 128 2.43 -17.08 -1.15
C VAL A 128 3.41 -16.04 -1.70
N ALA A 129 3.08 -14.76 -1.62
CA ALA A 129 3.94 -13.67 -2.09
C ALA A 129 5.31 -13.67 -1.40
N TYR A 130 5.36 -13.86 -0.08
CA TYR A 130 6.63 -13.97 0.66
C TYR A 130 7.46 -15.15 0.17
N LYS A 131 6.83 -16.33 0.03
CA LYS A 131 7.51 -17.55 -0.43
C LYS A 131 8.07 -17.39 -1.83
N GLN A 132 7.28 -16.87 -2.77
CA GLN A 132 7.69 -16.64 -4.16
C GLN A 132 8.90 -15.68 -4.25
N ASN A 133 8.95 -14.70 -3.37
CA ASN A 133 9.99 -13.68 -3.36
C ASN A 133 11.17 -13.99 -2.41
N GLY A 134 11.21 -15.19 -1.81
CA GLY A 134 12.28 -15.57 -0.88
C GLY A 134 12.36 -14.72 0.39
N VAL A 135 11.24 -14.10 0.78
CA VAL A 135 11.16 -13.21 1.96
C VAL A 135 10.63 -14.00 3.15
N TYR A 136 11.38 -14.00 4.23
CA TYR A 136 10.90 -14.62 5.47
C TYR A 136 9.84 -13.76 6.15
N SER A 137 8.67 -14.32 6.31
CA SER A 137 7.59 -13.83 7.16
C SER A 137 6.75 -15.03 7.65
N ASN A 138 5.83 -14.80 8.58
CA ASN A 138 4.92 -15.80 9.10
C ASN A 138 3.63 -15.15 9.61
N LEU A 139 2.63 -15.97 9.96
CA LEU A 139 1.33 -15.51 10.42
C LEU A 139 1.38 -14.66 11.70
N PHE A 140 2.37 -14.89 12.57
CA PHE A 140 2.57 -14.08 13.78
C PHE A 140 3.02 -12.67 13.41
N LEU A 141 4.02 -12.54 12.53
CA LEU A 141 4.50 -11.24 12.05
C LEU A 141 3.40 -10.46 11.32
N GLU A 142 2.63 -11.13 10.46
CA GLU A 142 1.45 -10.54 9.82
C GLU A 142 0.38 -10.11 10.85
N GLY A 143 0.23 -10.89 11.92
CA GLY A 143 -0.69 -10.57 13.02
C GLY A 143 -0.37 -9.26 13.73
N LEU A 144 0.91 -8.88 13.85
CA LEU A 144 1.34 -7.63 14.46
C LEU A 144 0.77 -6.39 13.75
N ARG A 145 0.52 -6.48 12.44
CA ARG A 145 -0.17 -5.44 11.68
C ARG A 145 -1.54 -5.10 12.24
N TYR A 146 -2.28 -6.11 12.69
CA TYR A 146 -3.63 -5.88 13.25
C TYR A 146 -3.56 -5.17 14.60
N LEU A 147 -2.57 -5.46 15.43
CA LEU A 147 -2.34 -4.74 16.69
C LEU A 147 -2.01 -3.25 16.42
N TYR A 148 -1.14 -2.99 15.45
CA TYR A 148 -0.84 -1.62 15.02
C TYR A 148 -2.10 -0.88 14.55
N LYS A 149 -2.91 -1.51 13.69
CA LYS A 149 -4.17 -0.91 13.20
C LYS A 149 -5.17 -0.62 14.30
N ILE A 150 -5.28 -1.48 15.31
CA ILE A 150 -6.12 -1.24 16.47
C ILE A 150 -5.63 -0.03 17.25
N GLY A 151 -4.32 0.07 17.48
CA GLY A 151 -3.70 1.24 18.12
C GLY A 151 -3.95 2.54 17.35
N GLU A 152 -3.83 2.53 16.03
CA GLU A 152 -4.08 3.67 15.14
C GLU A 152 -5.54 4.15 15.24
N ILE A 153 -6.51 3.21 15.23
CA ILE A 153 -7.93 3.51 15.39
C ILE A 153 -8.23 4.11 16.77
N LEU A 154 -7.63 3.57 17.83
CA LEU A 154 -7.82 4.07 19.19
C LEU A 154 -7.26 5.50 19.35
N VAL A 155 -6.06 5.75 18.83
CA VAL A 155 -5.45 7.08 18.84
C VAL A 155 -6.28 8.08 18.02
N SER A 156 -6.76 7.70 16.83
CA SER A 156 -7.57 8.59 16.00
C SER A 156 -8.88 8.98 16.70
N LYS A 157 -9.54 8.04 17.37
CA LYS A 157 -10.76 8.33 18.14
C LYS A 157 -10.53 9.29 19.32
N LEU A 158 -9.35 9.23 19.94
CA LEU A 158 -8.98 10.12 21.05
C LEU A 158 -8.59 11.53 20.58
N SER A 159 -8.14 11.68 19.33
CA SER A 159 -7.71 12.97 18.77
C SER A 159 -8.86 13.79 18.15
N TYR A 160 -10.03 13.18 17.95
CA TYR A 160 -11.21 13.84 17.37
C TYR A 160 -12.36 14.08 18.39
N HIS A 161 -12.06 13.96 19.66
CA HIS A 161 -12.90 14.39 20.77
C HIS A 161 -12.16 15.47 21.58
#